data_b33821e8be225167a90a1cbb73d4be76
#
_entry.id   b33821e8be225167a90a1cbb73d4be76
#
_cell.length_a   1.000
_cell.length_b   1.000
_cell.length_c   1.000
_cell.angle_alpha   90.00
_cell.angle_beta   90.00
_cell.angle_gamma   90.00
#
_symmetry.space_group_name_H-M   'P 1'
#
loop_
_entity.id
_entity.type
_entity.pdbx_description
1 polymer ?
#
loop_
_entity_poly.entity_id
_entity_poly.type
_entity_poly.pdbx_seq_one_letter_code
_entity_poly.pdbx_strand_id
1 'polypeptide(L)'
;MSSNVDLNVRPGFDGLISEIANYVSNYEIKSDLALDTARNCLIDTIGCGLLALQFPACTKMLGPIVKDTKVPFGVRVPGTNYELDPVKGAFDIGCIVRWLDYNDTWLAAEWGHPSDNLGAILSVCDFVSQQNVANGKDPLTMRTVLESMIMAHEVQGVLALENSFNKVGLDHVILVKVASTAVATKLLGGSIDQIKDAVSQAWVDGQSLRTYRHAPNAGSRKSWAAGDATSRAVRLAMITMSGEMGYPGVLSAPVWGFEDVSFDGEKLSLPQPFETYVMENILFKISFPAEFHAQTAVEAAIKLHEEIKDKIDEIKSVEITTHESAIRIISKVGELNNPADRDHCLQYMVCLLYTSPSPRDGHQ
;
A
#
# COMPACT_ATOMS: atom_id res chain seq x y z
N MET A 1 -2.79 -31.18 -37.64
CA MET A 1 -2.52 -30.07 -36.73
C MET A 1 -2.59 -28.79 -37.54
N SER A 2 -3.67 -28.03 -37.43
CA SER A 2 -3.74 -26.70 -38.07
C SER A 2 -2.78 -25.80 -37.32
N SER A 3 -1.79 -25.29 -38.05
CA SER A 3 -0.95 -24.20 -37.52
C SER A 3 -1.85 -22.98 -37.37
N ASN A 4 -2.35 -22.74 -36.14
CA ASN A 4 -2.91 -21.42 -35.83
C ASN A 4 -1.76 -20.41 -35.97
N VAL A 5 -1.76 -19.69 -37.04
CA VAL A 5 -0.90 -18.51 -37.18
C VAL A 5 -1.55 -17.43 -36.36
N ASP A 6 -0.88 -16.99 -35.29
CA ASP A 6 -1.34 -15.89 -34.47
C ASP A 6 -1.46 -14.65 -35.35
N LEU A 7 -2.68 -14.10 -35.46
CA LEU A 7 -2.89 -12.83 -36.13
C LEU A 7 -2.31 -11.74 -35.25
N ASN A 8 -1.20 -11.13 -35.65
CA ASN A 8 -0.54 -10.04 -34.91
C ASN A 8 -1.35 -8.72 -35.06
N VAL A 9 -2.58 -8.76 -34.58
CA VAL A 9 -3.47 -7.59 -34.53
C VAL A 9 -3.54 -7.15 -33.06
N ARG A 10 -3.04 -5.95 -32.80
CA ARG A 10 -3.05 -5.38 -31.45
C ARG A 10 -4.49 -5.06 -31.02
N PRO A 11 -5.02 -5.63 -29.93
CA PRO A 11 -6.38 -5.33 -29.47
C PRO A 11 -6.46 -3.94 -28.83
N GLY A 12 -7.68 -3.50 -28.44
CA GLY A 12 -7.85 -2.42 -27.46
C GLY A 12 -7.38 -2.85 -26.07
N PHE A 13 -7.14 -1.90 -25.20
CA PHE A 13 -6.79 -2.18 -23.80
C PHE A 13 -7.93 -2.91 -23.08
N ASP A 14 -7.59 -3.81 -22.19
CA ASP A 14 -8.53 -4.43 -21.24
C ASP A 14 -9.41 -3.37 -20.58
N GLY A 15 -10.69 -3.70 -20.39
CA GLY A 15 -11.69 -2.75 -19.87
C GLY A 15 -11.28 -2.12 -18.55
N LEU A 16 -10.78 -2.92 -17.60
CA LEU A 16 -10.34 -2.46 -16.30
C LEU A 16 -9.20 -1.41 -16.38
N ILE A 17 -8.22 -1.62 -17.27
CA ILE A 17 -7.14 -0.65 -17.51
C ILE A 17 -7.69 0.67 -18.05
N SER A 18 -8.66 0.57 -18.97
CA SER A 18 -9.32 1.73 -19.56
C SER A 18 -10.13 2.51 -18.52
N GLU A 19 -10.85 1.83 -17.64
CA GLU A 19 -11.61 2.45 -16.53
C GLU A 19 -10.70 3.17 -15.54
N ILE A 20 -9.58 2.54 -15.12
CA ILE A 20 -8.59 3.17 -14.23
C ILE A 20 -8.03 4.45 -14.87
N ALA A 21 -7.60 4.37 -16.14
CA ALA A 21 -7.01 5.51 -16.83
C ALA A 21 -8.02 6.64 -17.03
N ASN A 22 -9.27 6.31 -17.37
CA ASN A 22 -10.34 7.28 -17.54
C ASN A 22 -10.68 7.98 -16.20
N TYR A 23 -10.81 7.21 -15.12
CA TYR A 23 -11.07 7.76 -13.78
C TYR A 23 -9.96 8.71 -13.35
N VAL A 24 -8.73 8.25 -13.35
CA VAL A 24 -7.58 9.06 -12.90
C VAL A 24 -7.43 10.32 -13.76
N SER A 25 -7.71 10.26 -15.08
CA SER A 25 -7.56 11.42 -15.96
C SER A 25 -8.70 12.45 -15.82
N ASN A 26 -9.93 11.99 -15.74
CA ASN A 26 -11.11 12.82 -16.00
C ASN A 26 -12.03 13.03 -14.80
N TYR A 27 -11.91 12.21 -13.74
CA TYR A 27 -12.80 12.35 -12.60
C TYR A 27 -12.47 13.62 -11.79
N GLU A 28 -13.49 14.41 -11.51
CA GLU A 28 -13.41 15.64 -10.71
C GLU A 28 -13.86 15.35 -9.28
N ILE A 29 -12.96 15.51 -8.31
CA ILE A 29 -13.27 15.27 -6.89
C ILE A 29 -14.05 16.46 -6.34
N LYS A 30 -15.31 16.21 -5.96
CA LYS A 30 -16.24 17.22 -5.44
C LYS A 30 -16.66 16.98 -3.98
N SER A 31 -16.37 15.79 -3.43
CA SER A 31 -16.73 15.43 -2.07
C SER A 31 -15.87 16.15 -1.05
N ASP A 32 -16.48 17.03 -0.26
CA ASP A 32 -15.82 17.70 0.85
C ASP A 32 -15.42 16.68 1.94
N LEU A 33 -16.24 15.63 2.15
CA LEU A 33 -15.93 14.56 3.10
C LEU A 33 -14.65 13.82 2.69
N ALA A 34 -14.51 13.46 1.40
CA ALA A 34 -13.31 12.80 0.91
C ALA A 34 -12.06 13.67 1.07
N LEU A 35 -12.17 14.98 0.83
CA LEU A 35 -11.06 15.92 1.00
C LEU A 35 -10.66 16.12 2.46
N ASP A 36 -11.62 16.23 3.36
CA ASP A 36 -11.36 16.34 4.79
C ASP A 36 -10.75 15.06 5.35
N THR A 37 -11.26 13.90 4.91
CA THR A 37 -10.70 12.59 5.28
C THR A 37 -9.30 12.41 4.71
N ALA A 38 -9.04 12.79 3.46
CA ALA A 38 -7.72 12.74 2.85
C ALA A 38 -6.70 13.62 3.59
N ARG A 39 -7.12 14.81 4.07
CA ARG A 39 -6.27 15.68 4.90
C ARG A 39 -5.91 14.99 6.23
N ASN A 40 -6.89 14.39 6.91
CA ASN A 40 -6.64 13.66 8.14
C ASN A 40 -5.75 12.43 7.91
N CYS A 41 -6.00 11.69 6.83
CA CYS A 41 -5.18 10.54 6.42
C CYS A 41 -3.73 10.97 6.11
N LEU A 42 -3.53 12.09 5.44
CA LEU A 42 -2.19 12.63 5.18
C LEU A 42 -1.45 12.97 6.49
N ILE A 43 -2.11 13.64 7.43
CA ILE A 43 -1.53 14.01 8.73
C ILE A 43 -1.14 12.75 9.51
N ASP A 44 -2.04 11.79 9.61
CA ASP A 44 -1.82 10.51 10.28
C ASP A 44 -0.64 9.75 9.66
N THR A 45 -0.65 9.60 8.34
CA THR A 45 0.37 8.86 7.60
C THR A 45 1.75 9.50 7.69
N ILE A 46 1.84 10.84 7.61
CA ILE A 46 3.11 11.56 7.84
C ILE A 46 3.56 11.41 9.29
N GLY A 47 2.63 11.46 10.26
CA GLY A 47 2.92 11.20 11.66
C GLY A 47 3.53 9.81 11.88
N CYS A 48 2.97 8.77 11.26
CA CYS A 48 3.54 7.42 11.26
C CYS A 48 4.97 7.40 10.69
N GLY A 49 5.18 8.10 9.56
CA GLY A 49 6.50 8.19 8.91
C GLY A 49 7.54 8.87 9.80
N LEU A 50 7.20 9.99 10.43
CA LEU A 50 8.11 10.70 11.34
C LEU A 50 8.44 9.87 12.59
N LEU A 51 7.47 9.15 13.14
CA LEU A 51 7.70 8.23 14.26
C LEU A 51 8.63 7.07 13.86
N ALA A 52 8.50 6.56 12.64
CA ALA A 52 9.33 5.47 12.12
C ALA A 52 10.83 5.82 12.06
N LEU A 53 11.17 7.10 11.93
CA LEU A 53 12.56 7.57 11.91
C LEU A 53 13.30 7.35 13.24
N GLN A 54 12.60 7.06 14.34
CA GLN A 54 13.21 6.71 15.63
C GLN A 54 13.75 5.27 15.65
N PHE A 55 13.45 4.45 14.65
CA PHE A 55 13.80 3.03 14.62
C PHE A 55 14.99 2.77 13.68
N PRO A 56 16.17 2.36 14.21
CA PRO A 56 17.35 2.04 13.38
C PRO A 56 17.07 0.98 12.30
N ALA A 57 16.17 0.04 12.57
CA ALA A 57 15.77 -0.98 11.62
C ALA A 57 15.07 -0.39 10.38
N CYS A 58 14.37 0.73 10.53
CA CYS A 58 13.79 1.51 9.44
C CYS A 58 14.86 2.36 8.75
N THR A 59 15.56 3.19 9.52
CA THR A 59 16.45 4.21 8.97
C THR A 59 17.63 3.63 8.20
N LYS A 60 18.08 2.39 8.49
CA LYS A 60 19.09 1.67 7.71
C LYS A 60 18.69 1.41 6.24
N MET A 61 17.40 1.50 5.92
CA MET A 61 16.87 1.29 4.56
C MET A 61 16.85 2.58 3.74
N LEU A 62 16.99 3.72 4.40
CA LEU A 62 16.81 5.04 3.81
C LEU A 62 18.12 5.61 3.25
N GLY A 63 17.96 6.62 2.39
CA GLY A 63 19.06 7.35 1.78
C GLY A 63 19.44 6.84 0.40
N PRO A 64 20.42 7.47 -0.26
CA PRO A 64 20.79 7.14 -1.62
C PRO A 64 21.40 5.74 -1.72
N ILE A 65 21.17 5.06 -2.85
CA ILE A 65 21.76 3.74 -3.13
C ILE A 65 23.29 3.83 -3.16
N VAL A 66 23.82 4.87 -3.80
CA VAL A 66 25.25 5.18 -3.77
C VAL A 66 25.47 6.22 -2.68
N LYS A 67 26.24 5.84 -1.67
CA LYS A 67 26.50 6.69 -0.50
C LYS A 67 26.95 8.10 -0.90
N ASP A 68 26.47 9.09 -0.16
CA ASP A 68 26.80 10.51 -0.32
C ASP A 68 26.34 11.14 -1.67
N THR A 69 25.54 10.42 -2.47
CA THR A 69 24.92 11.00 -3.67
C THR A 69 23.75 11.91 -3.31
N LYS A 70 23.71 13.09 -3.93
CA LYS A 70 22.57 14.02 -3.90
C LYS A 70 22.10 14.27 -5.32
N VAL A 71 20.77 14.30 -5.50
CA VAL A 71 20.16 14.63 -6.79
C VAL A 71 19.69 16.07 -6.76
N PRO A 72 20.31 16.98 -7.55
CA PRO A 72 19.88 18.37 -7.61
C PRO A 72 18.39 18.47 -7.99
N PHE A 73 17.61 19.24 -7.22
CA PHE A 73 16.15 19.36 -7.40
C PHE A 73 15.43 17.99 -7.35
N GLY A 74 15.98 17.06 -6.58
CA GLY A 74 15.41 15.75 -6.33
C GLY A 74 14.31 15.76 -5.25
N VAL A 75 13.89 14.56 -4.89
CA VAL A 75 12.86 14.34 -3.87
C VAL A 75 13.42 14.51 -2.47
N ARG A 76 12.73 15.26 -1.65
CA ARG A 76 13.04 15.43 -0.22
C ARG A 76 12.23 14.42 0.60
N VAL A 77 12.93 13.55 1.33
CA VAL A 77 12.30 12.57 2.21
C VAL A 77 11.95 13.24 3.54
N PRO A 78 10.66 13.27 3.96
CA PRO A 78 10.22 13.96 5.16
C PRO A 78 11.00 13.54 6.42
N GLY A 79 11.41 14.52 7.23
CA GLY A 79 12.15 14.31 8.47
C GLY A 79 13.63 13.92 8.30
N THR A 80 14.16 13.97 7.07
CA THR A 80 15.56 13.67 6.73
C THR A 80 16.22 14.79 5.93
N ASN A 81 17.53 14.68 5.67
CA ASN A 81 18.28 15.59 4.79
C ASN A 81 18.55 14.96 3.42
N TYR A 82 17.83 13.90 3.06
CA TYR A 82 18.04 13.20 1.79
C TYR A 82 17.35 13.95 0.64
N GLU A 83 18.08 14.07 -0.47
CA GLU A 83 17.62 14.58 -1.76
C GLU A 83 17.90 13.49 -2.81
N LEU A 84 16.86 12.77 -3.22
CA LEU A 84 16.97 11.52 -3.96
C LEU A 84 16.33 11.63 -5.35
N ASP A 85 16.66 10.68 -6.22
CA ASP A 85 15.84 10.44 -7.41
C ASP A 85 14.41 10.00 -7.02
N PRO A 86 13.41 10.22 -7.88
CA PRO A 86 12.03 9.97 -7.51
C PRO A 86 11.70 8.48 -7.25
N VAL A 87 12.46 7.54 -7.80
CA VAL A 87 12.25 6.11 -7.57
C VAL A 87 12.71 5.75 -6.14
N LYS A 88 13.90 6.18 -5.76
CA LYS A 88 14.41 5.97 -4.40
C LYS A 88 13.64 6.80 -3.37
N GLY A 89 13.23 8.02 -3.72
CA GLY A 89 12.36 8.84 -2.88
C GLY A 89 11.03 8.15 -2.56
N ALA A 90 10.40 7.54 -3.56
CA ALA A 90 9.19 6.76 -3.38
C ALA A 90 9.40 5.54 -2.46
N PHE A 91 10.53 4.85 -2.59
CA PHE A 91 10.90 3.75 -1.69
C PHE A 91 11.03 4.25 -0.25
N ASP A 92 11.79 5.31 -0.02
CA ASP A 92 12.08 5.81 1.32
C ASP A 92 10.82 6.32 2.01
N ILE A 93 10.00 7.13 1.32
CA ILE A 93 8.73 7.63 1.86
C ILE A 93 7.77 6.46 2.13
N GLY A 94 7.61 5.53 1.18
CA GLY A 94 6.79 4.34 1.37
C GLY A 94 7.28 3.45 2.52
N CYS A 95 8.59 3.37 2.73
CA CYS A 95 9.19 2.63 3.83
C CYS A 95 8.83 3.25 5.18
N ILE A 96 9.03 4.57 5.36
CA ILE A 96 8.74 5.22 6.64
C ILE A 96 7.25 5.22 6.97
N VAL A 97 6.36 5.46 6.01
CA VAL A 97 4.91 5.52 6.28
C VAL A 97 4.34 4.14 6.67
N ARG A 98 4.92 3.07 6.12
CA ARG A 98 4.44 1.69 6.38
C ARG A 98 5.15 0.98 7.52
N TRP A 99 6.27 1.52 8.02
CA TRP A 99 7.16 0.82 8.93
C TRP A 99 6.48 0.26 10.16
N LEU A 100 5.66 1.07 10.82
CA LEU A 100 5.02 0.73 12.10
C LEU A 100 3.68 0.01 11.96
N ASP A 101 3.14 -0.11 10.73
CA ASP A 101 1.80 -0.67 10.50
C ASP A 101 0.69 0.12 11.25
N TYR A 102 0.87 1.44 11.37
CA TYR A 102 -0.09 2.33 12.06
C TYR A 102 -0.95 3.15 11.11
N ASN A 103 -0.53 3.27 9.85
CA ASN A 103 -1.28 3.97 8.83
C ASN A 103 -2.65 3.32 8.58
N ASP A 104 -3.51 3.98 7.82
CA ASP A 104 -4.88 3.58 7.52
C ASP A 104 -5.06 2.10 7.18
N THR A 105 -6.30 1.64 7.15
CA THR A 105 -6.63 0.26 6.75
C THR A 105 -7.92 0.24 5.94
N TRP A 106 -7.92 -0.56 4.88
CA TRP A 106 -9.09 -0.92 4.10
C TRP A 106 -9.36 -2.43 4.22
N LEU A 107 -10.56 -2.79 4.69
CA LEU A 107 -10.98 -4.18 4.88
C LEU A 107 -11.99 -4.56 3.82
N ALA A 108 -11.62 -5.52 2.97
CA ALA A 108 -12.43 -6.00 1.86
C ALA A 108 -12.09 -7.48 1.57
N ALA A 109 -12.41 -8.03 0.40
CA ALA A 109 -11.93 -9.36 -0.01
C ALA A 109 -10.40 -9.44 -0.03
N GLU A 110 -9.74 -8.36 -0.46
CA GLU A 110 -8.33 -8.08 -0.17
C GLU A 110 -8.26 -6.91 0.82
N TRP A 111 -7.49 -7.05 1.88
CA TRP A 111 -7.22 -5.95 2.82
C TRP A 111 -5.87 -5.32 2.54
N GLY A 112 -5.75 -4.04 2.86
CA GLY A 112 -4.52 -3.29 2.61
C GLY A 112 -4.53 -1.93 3.28
N HIS A 113 -3.57 -1.12 2.91
CA HIS A 113 -3.33 0.21 3.45
C HIS A 113 -3.21 1.20 2.29
N PRO A 114 -4.31 1.80 1.85
CA PRO A 114 -4.28 2.68 0.68
C PRO A 114 -3.36 3.90 0.82
N SER A 115 -3.10 4.37 2.05
CA SER A 115 -2.10 5.42 2.28
C SER A 115 -0.66 5.00 1.95
N ASP A 116 -0.40 3.69 1.74
CA ASP A 116 0.88 3.20 1.20
C ASP A 116 1.24 3.88 -0.14
N ASN A 117 0.23 4.28 -0.93
CA ASN A 117 0.43 5.03 -2.18
C ASN A 117 1.10 6.39 -1.99
N LEU A 118 1.11 6.92 -0.76
CA LEU A 118 1.72 8.21 -0.47
C LEU A 118 3.22 8.24 -0.79
N GLY A 119 3.90 7.08 -0.74
CA GLY A 119 5.28 6.95 -1.18
C GLY A 119 5.50 7.46 -2.61
N ALA A 120 4.68 7.02 -3.55
CA ALA A 120 4.73 7.47 -4.94
C ALA A 120 4.21 8.91 -5.10
N ILE A 121 3.09 9.23 -4.46
CA ILE A 121 2.41 10.53 -4.60
C ILE A 121 3.32 11.67 -4.12
N LEU A 122 3.85 11.61 -2.90
CA LEU A 122 4.72 12.67 -2.38
C LEU A 122 6.02 12.75 -3.15
N SER A 123 6.61 11.59 -3.51
CA SER A 123 7.84 11.58 -4.29
C SER A 123 7.67 12.31 -5.63
N VAL A 124 6.64 11.96 -6.39
CA VAL A 124 6.42 12.58 -7.71
C VAL A 124 5.97 14.02 -7.57
N CYS A 125 5.10 14.36 -6.61
CA CYS A 125 4.67 15.74 -6.38
C CYS A 125 5.85 16.64 -6.00
N ASP A 126 6.75 16.21 -5.11
CA ASP A 126 7.92 17.00 -4.75
C ASP A 126 8.89 17.11 -5.92
N PHE A 127 9.17 16.01 -6.63
CA PHE A 127 10.01 16.03 -7.82
C PHE A 127 9.51 17.03 -8.87
N VAL A 128 8.23 16.94 -9.26
CA VAL A 128 7.64 17.84 -10.25
C VAL A 128 7.64 19.29 -9.76
N SER A 129 7.36 19.52 -8.46
CA SER A 129 7.41 20.85 -7.85
C SER A 129 8.81 21.45 -7.88
N GLN A 130 9.84 20.65 -7.53
CA GLN A 130 11.24 21.09 -7.59
C GLN A 130 11.65 21.45 -9.04
N GLN A 131 11.29 20.59 -10.01
CA GLN A 131 11.55 20.87 -11.43
C GLN A 131 10.82 22.12 -11.92
N ASN A 132 9.56 22.29 -11.53
CA ASN A 132 8.78 23.48 -11.88
C ASN A 132 9.44 24.75 -11.35
N VAL A 133 9.78 24.79 -10.06
CA VAL A 133 10.43 25.96 -9.44
C VAL A 133 11.78 26.25 -10.10
N ALA A 134 12.60 25.24 -10.37
CA ALA A 134 13.87 25.40 -11.08
C ALA A 134 13.70 26.00 -12.49
N ASN A 135 12.54 25.80 -13.12
CA ASN A 135 12.19 26.34 -14.44
C ASN A 135 11.30 27.61 -14.37
N GLY A 136 11.16 28.24 -13.20
CA GLY A 136 10.37 29.45 -13.01
C GLY A 136 8.85 29.26 -13.14
N LYS A 137 8.36 28.03 -12.87
CA LYS A 137 6.94 27.67 -12.86
C LYS A 137 6.45 27.46 -11.43
N ASP A 138 5.15 27.54 -11.22
CA ASP A 138 4.53 27.28 -9.92
C ASP A 138 4.66 25.79 -9.52
N PRO A 139 4.92 25.50 -8.23
CA PRO A 139 4.89 24.13 -7.71
C PRO A 139 3.46 23.57 -7.72
N LEU A 140 3.33 22.24 -7.62
CA LEU A 140 2.06 21.60 -7.37
C LEU A 140 1.51 21.98 -5.99
N THR A 141 0.18 22.00 -5.86
CA THR A 141 -0.48 22.40 -4.62
C THR A 141 -0.74 21.19 -3.70
N MET A 142 -0.98 21.45 -2.41
CA MET A 142 -1.44 20.41 -1.49
C MET A 142 -2.79 19.83 -1.90
N ARG A 143 -3.64 20.59 -2.58
CA ARG A 143 -4.89 20.10 -3.18
C ARG A 143 -4.60 18.95 -4.15
N THR A 144 -3.59 19.09 -5.00
CA THR A 144 -3.15 18.05 -5.94
C THR A 144 -2.72 16.76 -5.21
N VAL A 145 -2.03 16.90 -4.06
CA VAL A 145 -1.65 15.74 -3.23
C VAL A 145 -2.89 15.03 -2.69
N LEU A 146 -3.85 15.77 -2.12
CA LEU A 146 -5.08 15.19 -1.55
C LEU A 146 -5.93 14.50 -2.62
N GLU A 147 -6.11 15.12 -3.78
CA GLU A 147 -6.85 14.53 -4.90
C GLU A 147 -6.15 13.25 -5.41
N SER A 148 -4.83 13.26 -5.48
CA SER A 148 -4.04 12.08 -5.85
C SER A 148 -4.18 10.95 -4.84
N MET A 149 -4.22 11.26 -3.54
CA MET A 149 -4.49 10.28 -2.49
C MET A 149 -5.89 9.67 -2.67
N ILE A 150 -6.92 10.50 -2.86
CA ILE A 150 -8.30 10.03 -3.06
C ILE A 150 -8.36 9.07 -4.27
N MET A 151 -7.75 9.46 -5.40
CA MET A 151 -7.73 8.62 -6.60
C MET A 151 -7.00 7.30 -6.38
N ALA A 152 -5.86 7.31 -5.71
CA ALA A 152 -5.11 6.08 -5.45
C ALA A 152 -5.84 5.16 -4.44
N HIS A 153 -6.47 5.74 -3.41
CA HIS A 153 -7.31 4.99 -2.47
C HIS A 153 -8.47 4.31 -3.20
N GLU A 154 -9.12 5.04 -4.09
CA GLU A 154 -10.28 4.53 -4.83
C GLU A 154 -9.89 3.38 -5.76
N VAL A 155 -8.85 3.56 -6.59
CA VAL A 155 -8.37 2.50 -7.49
C VAL A 155 -7.98 1.25 -6.69
N GLN A 156 -7.20 1.40 -5.63
CA GLN A 156 -6.78 0.27 -4.80
C GLN A 156 -7.96 -0.39 -4.09
N GLY A 157 -8.81 0.40 -3.45
CA GLY A 157 -9.83 -0.11 -2.55
C GLY A 157 -11.04 -0.70 -3.27
N VAL A 158 -11.46 -0.12 -4.41
CA VAL A 158 -12.57 -0.69 -5.21
C VAL A 158 -12.15 -2.02 -5.82
N LEU A 159 -10.92 -2.13 -6.34
CA LEU A 159 -10.39 -3.41 -6.81
C LEU A 159 -10.31 -4.44 -5.68
N ALA A 160 -10.02 -4.02 -4.46
CA ALA A 160 -9.93 -4.90 -3.30
C ALA A 160 -11.29 -5.43 -2.82
N LEU A 161 -12.42 -4.82 -3.21
CA LEU A 161 -13.75 -5.19 -2.71
C LEU A 161 -14.08 -6.66 -2.98
N GLU A 162 -13.78 -7.16 -4.16
CA GLU A 162 -14.14 -8.53 -4.57
C GLU A 162 -12.94 -9.37 -5.03
N ASN A 163 -11.80 -8.75 -5.39
CA ASN A 163 -10.64 -9.47 -5.87
C ASN A 163 -9.69 -9.81 -4.71
N SER A 164 -9.55 -11.09 -4.40
CA SER A 164 -8.74 -11.57 -3.26
C SER A 164 -7.39 -12.13 -3.72
N PHE A 165 -6.38 -11.27 -3.79
CA PHE A 165 -5.01 -11.64 -4.18
C PHE A 165 -4.34 -12.57 -3.18
N ASN A 166 -4.67 -12.44 -1.90
CA ASN A 166 -4.13 -13.33 -0.86
C ASN A 166 -4.54 -14.79 -1.04
N LYS A 167 -5.67 -15.09 -1.67
CA LYS A 167 -6.11 -16.48 -1.95
C LYS A 167 -5.22 -17.19 -2.96
N VAL A 168 -4.64 -16.44 -3.89
CA VAL A 168 -3.70 -16.97 -4.89
C VAL A 168 -2.24 -16.78 -4.49
N GLY A 169 -1.97 -16.40 -3.25
CA GLY A 169 -0.62 -16.26 -2.71
C GLY A 169 0.10 -14.95 -3.06
N LEU A 170 -0.60 -13.98 -3.64
CA LEU A 170 -0.10 -12.65 -3.94
C LEU A 170 -0.34 -11.69 -2.76
N ASP A 171 0.52 -10.68 -2.64
CA ASP A 171 0.40 -9.67 -1.61
C ASP A 171 -0.41 -8.47 -2.10
N HIS A 172 -1.17 -7.83 -1.19
CA HIS A 172 -2.01 -6.66 -1.50
C HIS A 172 -1.23 -5.48 -2.10
N VAL A 173 0.09 -5.43 -1.94
CA VAL A 173 0.91 -4.35 -2.53
C VAL A 173 0.94 -4.36 -4.06
N ILE A 174 0.41 -5.41 -4.71
CA ILE A 174 0.13 -5.38 -6.15
C ILE A 174 -0.82 -4.21 -6.48
N LEU A 175 -1.86 -4.01 -5.67
CA LEU A 175 -2.83 -2.93 -5.87
C LEU A 175 -2.21 -1.55 -5.56
N VAL A 176 -1.31 -1.47 -4.57
CA VAL A 176 -0.50 -0.26 -4.33
C VAL A 176 0.31 0.09 -5.58
N LYS A 177 0.98 -0.90 -6.20
CA LYS A 177 1.75 -0.67 -7.42
C LYS A 177 0.88 -0.17 -8.57
N VAL A 178 -0.28 -0.80 -8.80
CA VAL A 178 -1.21 -0.44 -9.88
C VAL A 178 -1.76 0.98 -9.68
N ALA A 179 -2.31 1.29 -8.52
CA ALA A 179 -2.88 2.59 -8.21
C ALA A 179 -1.81 3.70 -8.25
N SER A 180 -0.67 3.47 -7.61
CA SER A 180 0.47 4.39 -7.65
C SER A 180 0.97 4.66 -9.06
N THR A 181 1.01 3.65 -9.95
CA THR A 181 1.47 3.83 -11.32
C THR A 181 0.53 4.75 -12.11
N ALA A 182 -0.79 4.55 -11.97
CA ALA A 182 -1.78 5.39 -12.64
C ALA A 182 -1.65 6.87 -12.21
N VAL A 183 -1.61 7.09 -10.90
CA VAL A 183 -1.55 8.45 -10.32
C VAL A 183 -0.19 9.11 -10.58
N ALA A 184 0.92 8.38 -10.44
CA ALA A 184 2.26 8.90 -10.74
C ALA A 184 2.39 9.33 -12.21
N THR A 185 1.84 8.55 -13.15
CA THR A 185 1.85 8.89 -14.58
C THR A 185 1.08 10.19 -14.85
N LYS A 186 -0.11 10.35 -14.24
CA LYS A 186 -0.88 11.61 -14.30
C LYS A 186 -0.07 12.80 -13.75
N LEU A 187 0.53 12.64 -12.56
CA LEU A 187 1.33 13.70 -11.92
C LEU A 187 2.55 14.12 -12.73
N LEU A 188 3.13 13.20 -13.51
CA LEU A 188 4.21 13.47 -14.47
C LEU A 188 3.71 14.15 -15.75
N GLY A 189 2.42 14.40 -15.89
CA GLY A 189 1.80 15.01 -17.07
C GLY A 189 1.44 14.05 -18.19
N GLY A 190 1.34 12.76 -17.89
CA GLY A 190 0.98 11.72 -18.84
C GLY A 190 -0.45 11.84 -19.37
N SER A 191 -0.64 11.56 -20.66
CA SER A 191 -1.95 11.46 -21.31
C SER A 191 -2.69 10.20 -20.82
N ILE A 192 -4.00 10.13 -21.11
CA ILE A 192 -4.83 8.95 -20.79
C ILE A 192 -4.26 7.66 -21.41
N ASP A 193 -3.70 7.74 -22.63
CA ASP A 193 -3.09 6.58 -23.28
C ASP A 193 -1.77 6.18 -22.60
N GLN A 194 -0.95 7.14 -22.18
CA GLN A 194 0.24 6.87 -21.38
C GLN A 194 -0.12 6.27 -20.01
N ILE A 195 -1.24 6.67 -19.40
CA ILE A 195 -1.71 6.04 -18.16
C ILE A 195 -2.11 4.58 -18.41
N LYS A 196 -2.82 4.27 -19.53
CA LYS A 196 -3.12 2.88 -19.91
C LYS A 196 -1.83 2.07 -20.12
N ASP A 197 -0.87 2.63 -20.85
CA ASP A 197 0.43 2.00 -21.07
C ASP A 197 1.12 1.69 -19.75
N ALA A 198 1.25 2.67 -18.85
CA ALA A 198 1.92 2.52 -17.56
C ALA A 198 1.21 1.51 -16.63
N VAL A 199 -0.12 1.57 -16.55
CA VAL A 199 -0.91 0.63 -15.74
C VAL A 199 -0.74 -0.79 -16.25
N SER A 200 -0.73 -0.99 -17.57
CA SER A 200 -0.47 -2.30 -18.16
C SER A 200 0.92 -2.84 -17.80
N GLN A 201 1.95 -1.98 -17.79
CA GLN A 201 3.30 -2.32 -17.32
C GLN A 201 3.29 -2.75 -15.84
N ALA A 202 2.46 -2.13 -14.99
CA ALA A 202 2.36 -2.51 -13.60
C ALA A 202 1.79 -3.94 -13.40
N TRP A 203 0.99 -4.43 -14.32
CA TRP A 203 0.50 -5.80 -14.32
C TRP A 203 1.51 -6.81 -14.88
N VAL A 204 2.32 -6.40 -15.85
CA VAL A 204 3.43 -7.22 -16.39
C VAL A 204 4.57 -7.39 -15.39
N ASP A 205 4.92 -6.30 -14.69
CA ASP A 205 6.06 -6.29 -13.75
C ASP A 205 5.79 -7.23 -12.57
N GLY A 206 6.71 -8.15 -12.28
CA GLY A 206 6.58 -9.24 -11.31
C GLY A 206 5.89 -8.86 -9.99
N GLN A 207 5.00 -9.71 -9.55
CA GLN A 207 4.16 -9.45 -8.38
C GLN A 207 4.81 -9.95 -7.09
N SER A 208 4.56 -9.26 -5.97
CA SER A 208 5.03 -9.70 -4.67
C SER A 208 4.28 -10.93 -4.17
N LEU A 209 5.02 -12.00 -3.83
CA LEU A 209 4.46 -13.14 -3.14
C LEU A 209 4.18 -12.79 -1.67
N ARG A 210 3.11 -13.34 -1.11
CA ARG A 210 2.68 -13.08 0.27
C ARG A 210 3.48 -13.86 1.33
N THR A 211 4.36 -14.75 0.95
CA THR A 211 5.07 -15.67 1.85
C THR A 211 5.74 -14.98 3.05
N TYR A 212 6.24 -13.76 2.88
CA TYR A 212 6.91 -13.00 3.96
C TYR A 212 5.97 -12.44 5.04
N ARG A 213 4.67 -12.68 4.94
CA ARG A 213 3.66 -12.34 5.98
C ARG A 213 3.21 -13.55 6.78
N HIS A 214 3.60 -14.75 6.37
CA HIS A 214 3.14 -16.00 6.97
C HIS A 214 4.28 -16.78 7.62
N ALA A 215 3.97 -17.47 8.73
CA ALA A 215 4.89 -18.40 9.36
C ALA A 215 5.26 -19.55 8.40
N PRO A 216 6.51 -20.03 8.37
CA PRO A 216 7.62 -19.60 9.21
C PRO A 216 8.45 -18.44 8.61
N ASN A 217 8.01 -17.84 7.52
CA ASN A 217 8.79 -16.87 6.73
C ASN A 217 8.45 -15.40 7.05
N ALA A 218 7.61 -15.12 8.07
CA ALA A 218 7.30 -13.75 8.43
C ALA A 218 8.57 -12.95 8.75
N GLY A 219 8.69 -11.76 8.15
CA GLY A 219 9.89 -10.97 8.26
C GLY A 219 9.70 -9.49 7.92
N SER A 220 10.77 -8.71 8.07
CA SER A 220 10.77 -7.26 7.97
C SER A 220 10.35 -6.71 6.59
N ARG A 221 10.31 -7.54 5.52
CA ARG A 221 9.81 -7.10 4.21
C ARG A 221 8.39 -6.55 4.30
N LYS A 222 7.55 -7.06 5.22
CA LYS A 222 6.19 -6.52 5.40
C LYS A 222 6.17 -5.01 5.65
N SER A 223 7.20 -4.48 6.32
CA SER A 223 7.29 -3.07 6.68
C SER A 223 7.83 -2.17 5.55
N TRP A 224 8.45 -2.74 4.50
CA TRP A 224 8.98 -1.97 3.37
C TRP A 224 8.44 -2.41 1.99
N ALA A 225 7.55 -3.40 1.96
CA ALA A 225 6.96 -3.89 0.72
C ALA A 225 6.14 -2.81 -0.01
N ALA A 226 5.50 -1.91 0.73
CA ALA A 226 4.82 -0.75 0.16
C ALA A 226 5.81 0.22 -0.52
N GLY A 227 6.96 0.48 0.11
CA GLY A 227 8.04 1.27 -0.48
C GLY A 227 8.59 0.63 -1.76
N ASP A 228 8.76 -0.70 -1.79
CA ASP A 228 9.14 -1.42 -3.01
C ASP A 228 8.07 -1.26 -4.11
N ALA A 229 6.78 -1.40 -3.76
CA ALA A 229 5.69 -1.25 -4.72
C ALA A 229 5.60 0.16 -5.31
N THR A 230 5.68 1.20 -4.48
CA THR A 230 5.64 2.60 -4.93
C THR A 230 6.87 3.00 -5.75
N SER A 231 8.05 2.52 -5.38
CA SER A 231 9.27 2.74 -6.17
C SER A 231 9.18 2.12 -7.57
N ARG A 232 8.67 0.90 -7.66
CA ARG A 232 8.39 0.24 -8.94
C ARG A 232 7.37 1.01 -9.76
N ALA A 233 6.29 1.48 -9.12
CA ALA A 233 5.26 2.27 -9.78
C ALA A 233 5.83 3.56 -10.40
N VAL A 234 6.63 4.32 -9.65
CA VAL A 234 7.27 5.53 -10.15
C VAL A 234 8.23 5.22 -11.30
N ARG A 235 9.03 4.14 -11.17
CA ARG A 235 9.94 3.71 -12.24
C ARG A 235 9.18 3.38 -13.53
N LEU A 236 8.08 2.63 -13.44
CA LEU A 236 7.26 2.26 -14.60
C LEU A 236 6.60 3.49 -15.24
N ALA A 237 6.07 4.40 -14.42
CA ALA A 237 5.53 5.67 -14.90
C ALA A 237 6.59 6.47 -15.69
N MET A 238 7.81 6.60 -15.16
CA MET A 238 8.90 7.32 -15.83
C MET A 238 9.35 6.64 -17.12
N ILE A 239 9.43 5.30 -17.15
CA ILE A 239 9.74 4.53 -18.36
C ILE A 239 8.67 4.80 -19.43
N THR A 240 7.40 4.74 -19.08
CA THR A 240 6.30 5.05 -20.03
C THR A 240 6.37 6.49 -20.50
N MET A 241 6.66 7.45 -19.61
CA MET A 241 6.83 8.85 -20.00
C MET A 241 8.02 9.09 -20.95
N SER A 242 9.00 8.18 -20.98
CA SER A 242 10.09 8.23 -21.97
C SER A 242 9.71 7.65 -23.34
N GLY A 243 8.48 7.16 -23.51
CA GLY A 243 7.94 6.70 -24.78
C GLY A 243 7.79 5.18 -24.90
N GLU A 244 7.96 4.42 -23.80
CA GLU A 244 7.71 2.98 -23.83
C GLU A 244 6.22 2.65 -23.92
N MET A 245 5.93 1.61 -24.68
CA MET A 245 4.57 1.12 -24.94
C MET A 245 4.05 0.23 -23.81
N GLY A 246 2.72 0.16 -23.68
CA GLY A 246 2.04 -0.82 -22.82
C GLY A 246 1.57 -2.06 -23.57
N TYR A 247 0.84 -2.92 -22.86
CA TYR A 247 0.35 -4.23 -23.33
C TYR A 247 -1.17 -4.34 -23.14
N PRO A 248 -1.94 -4.07 -24.21
CA PRO A 248 -3.40 -3.92 -24.12
C PRO A 248 -4.14 -5.10 -23.47
N GLY A 249 -3.75 -6.34 -23.79
CA GLY A 249 -4.37 -7.56 -23.27
C GLY A 249 -3.65 -8.17 -22.08
N VAL A 250 -2.94 -7.36 -21.26
CA VAL A 250 -2.13 -7.88 -20.16
C VAL A 250 -2.92 -8.66 -19.11
N LEU A 251 -4.20 -8.34 -18.93
CA LEU A 251 -5.07 -9.08 -18.00
C LEU A 251 -5.65 -10.31 -18.65
N SER A 252 -6.26 -10.16 -19.82
CA SER A 252 -7.13 -11.13 -20.46
C SER A 252 -6.49 -12.02 -21.54
N ALA A 253 -5.21 -11.81 -21.88
CA ALA A 253 -4.56 -12.60 -22.93
C ALA A 253 -4.53 -14.10 -22.53
N PRO A 254 -5.12 -14.99 -23.36
CA PRO A 254 -5.17 -16.42 -23.01
C PRO A 254 -3.77 -16.99 -22.77
N VAL A 255 -3.60 -17.76 -21.70
CA VAL A 255 -2.35 -18.41 -21.25
C VAL A 255 -1.29 -17.45 -20.73
N TRP A 256 -1.22 -16.21 -21.24
CA TRP A 256 -0.12 -15.27 -20.97
C TRP A 256 -0.54 -14.07 -20.14
N GLY A 257 -1.85 -13.82 -20.00
CA GLY A 257 -2.40 -12.71 -19.23
C GLY A 257 -2.33 -12.97 -17.71
N PHE A 258 -2.45 -11.91 -16.94
CA PHE A 258 -2.38 -11.96 -15.48
C PHE A 258 -3.45 -12.88 -14.88
N GLU A 259 -4.67 -12.89 -15.45
CA GLU A 259 -5.81 -13.69 -14.98
C GLU A 259 -5.49 -15.19 -15.06
N ASP A 260 -4.96 -15.65 -16.19
CA ASP A 260 -4.59 -17.06 -16.37
C ASP A 260 -3.33 -17.44 -15.59
N VAL A 261 -2.30 -16.57 -15.59
CA VAL A 261 -0.98 -16.89 -15.03
C VAL A 261 -0.95 -16.78 -13.51
N SER A 262 -1.65 -15.81 -12.94
CA SER A 262 -1.47 -15.42 -11.54
C SER A 262 -2.75 -15.32 -10.73
N PHE A 263 -3.91 -15.48 -11.36
CA PHE A 263 -5.21 -15.35 -10.70
C PHE A 263 -6.13 -16.57 -10.87
N ASP A 264 -5.52 -17.74 -11.02
CA ASP A 264 -6.20 -19.05 -11.18
C ASP A 264 -7.21 -19.12 -12.33
N GLY A 265 -7.04 -18.27 -13.37
CA GLY A 265 -7.98 -18.14 -14.49
C GLY A 265 -9.24 -17.34 -14.17
N GLU A 266 -9.38 -16.83 -12.96
CA GLU A 266 -10.51 -15.96 -12.58
C GLU A 266 -10.33 -14.55 -13.15
N LYS A 267 -11.44 -13.93 -13.52
CA LYS A 267 -11.44 -12.56 -14.05
C LYS A 267 -11.43 -11.54 -12.92
N LEU A 268 -10.65 -10.48 -13.09
CA LEU A 268 -10.71 -9.34 -12.20
C LEU A 268 -12.05 -8.61 -12.35
N SER A 269 -12.74 -8.40 -11.23
CA SER A 269 -14.01 -7.66 -11.18
C SER A 269 -13.79 -6.19 -10.84
N LEU A 270 -14.69 -5.35 -11.37
CA LEU A 270 -14.88 -3.97 -10.95
C LEU A 270 -16.31 -3.85 -10.40
N PRO A 271 -16.50 -4.05 -9.08
CA PRO A 271 -17.84 -4.20 -8.51
C PRO A 271 -18.67 -2.90 -8.50
N GLN A 272 -18.01 -1.76 -8.61
CA GLN A 272 -18.65 -0.44 -8.68
C GLN A 272 -17.79 0.55 -9.46
N PRO A 273 -18.36 1.66 -9.97
CA PRO A 273 -17.57 2.75 -10.57
C PRO A 273 -16.57 3.34 -9.56
N PHE A 274 -15.47 3.87 -10.07
CA PHE A 274 -14.53 4.65 -9.27
C PHE A 274 -15.09 6.04 -8.99
N GLU A 275 -15.15 6.44 -7.71
CA GLU A 275 -15.61 7.75 -7.24
C GLU A 275 -14.71 8.25 -6.10
N THR A 276 -15.24 8.34 -4.87
CA THR A 276 -14.50 8.74 -3.64
C THR A 276 -14.82 7.83 -2.44
N TYR A 277 -15.49 6.72 -2.70
CA TYR A 277 -16.05 5.81 -1.70
C TYR A 277 -15.00 5.30 -0.70
N VAL A 278 -13.82 4.91 -1.20
CA VAL A 278 -12.78 4.32 -0.33
C VAL A 278 -12.25 5.36 0.64
N MET A 279 -11.94 6.57 0.18
CA MET A 279 -11.45 7.62 1.06
C MET A 279 -12.49 8.04 2.10
N GLU A 280 -13.76 8.07 1.74
CA GLU A 280 -14.86 8.43 2.66
C GLU A 280 -15.10 7.39 3.76
N ASN A 281 -14.67 6.13 3.54
CA ASN A 281 -14.91 5.00 4.43
C ASN A 281 -13.62 4.36 4.97
N ILE A 282 -12.48 5.01 4.81
CA ILE A 282 -11.19 4.48 5.27
C ILE A 282 -11.15 4.37 6.81
N LEU A 283 -10.45 3.37 7.31
CA LEU A 283 -10.34 3.09 8.73
C LEU A 283 -8.98 3.55 9.27
N PHE A 284 -8.99 4.21 10.44
CA PHE A 284 -7.79 4.65 11.15
C PHE A 284 -7.52 3.79 12.38
N LYS A 285 -6.26 3.54 12.69
CA LYS A 285 -5.83 2.84 13.91
C LYS A 285 -5.67 3.78 15.10
N ILE A 286 -6.75 4.44 15.50
CA ILE A 286 -6.73 5.47 16.53
C ILE A 286 -6.64 4.85 17.93
N SER A 287 -7.42 3.80 18.21
CA SER A 287 -7.59 3.26 19.57
C SER A 287 -6.40 2.43 20.03
N PHE A 288 -5.88 1.56 19.17
CA PHE A 288 -4.81 0.63 19.54
C PHE A 288 -3.80 0.47 18.40
N PRO A 289 -2.50 0.53 18.69
CA PRO A 289 -1.44 0.28 17.72
C PRO A 289 -1.26 -1.23 17.49
N ALA A 290 -2.32 -1.92 17.06
CA ALA A 290 -2.34 -3.35 16.81
C ALA A 290 -2.83 -3.64 15.39
N GLU A 291 -2.46 -4.82 14.86
CA GLU A 291 -2.99 -5.32 13.60
C GLU A 291 -4.52 -5.29 13.61
N PHE A 292 -5.16 -4.89 12.52
CA PHE A 292 -6.56 -4.48 12.54
C PHE A 292 -7.53 -5.61 12.93
N HIS A 293 -7.24 -6.85 12.55
CA HIS A 293 -8.06 -8.02 12.93
C HIS A 293 -7.98 -8.36 14.43
N ALA A 294 -7.00 -7.79 15.16
CA ALA A 294 -6.85 -7.96 16.59
C ALA A 294 -7.54 -6.86 17.42
N GLN A 295 -8.01 -5.77 16.83
CA GLN A 295 -8.47 -4.56 17.55
C GLN A 295 -9.50 -4.88 18.65
N THR A 296 -10.52 -5.65 18.34
CA THR A 296 -11.57 -6.01 19.31
C THR A 296 -11.10 -6.95 20.42
N ALA A 297 -10.19 -7.89 20.08
CA ALA A 297 -9.59 -8.78 21.08
C ALA A 297 -8.63 -8.03 22.01
N VAL A 298 -7.88 -7.07 21.47
CA VAL A 298 -7.02 -6.14 22.22
C VAL A 298 -7.85 -5.27 23.16
N GLU A 299 -8.95 -4.70 22.66
CA GLU A 299 -9.88 -3.91 23.50
C GLU A 299 -10.45 -4.74 24.66
N ALA A 300 -10.89 -5.97 24.37
CA ALA A 300 -11.39 -6.89 25.40
C ALA A 300 -10.30 -7.23 26.44
N ALA A 301 -9.06 -7.46 26.00
CA ALA A 301 -7.94 -7.74 26.90
C ALA A 301 -7.64 -6.57 27.85
N ILE A 302 -7.66 -5.34 27.35
CA ILE A 302 -7.45 -4.12 28.15
C ILE A 302 -8.57 -3.95 29.20
N LYS A 303 -9.83 -4.17 28.79
CA LYS A 303 -10.97 -4.11 29.74
C LYS A 303 -10.86 -5.17 30.82
N LEU A 304 -10.53 -6.42 30.46
CA LEU A 304 -10.36 -7.50 31.42
C LEU A 304 -9.17 -7.28 32.36
N HIS A 305 -8.11 -6.62 31.92
CA HIS A 305 -6.95 -6.33 32.75
C HIS A 305 -7.33 -5.66 34.06
N GLU A 306 -8.24 -4.69 34.05
CA GLU A 306 -8.68 -3.99 35.27
C GLU A 306 -9.33 -4.93 36.30
N GLU A 307 -9.90 -6.04 35.88
CA GLU A 307 -10.55 -7.01 36.74
C GLU A 307 -9.60 -8.11 37.25
N ILE A 308 -8.53 -8.40 36.47
CA ILE A 308 -7.68 -9.58 36.72
C ILE A 308 -6.23 -9.25 37.09
N LYS A 309 -5.82 -7.97 37.04
CA LYS A 309 -4.43 -7.53 37.27
C LYS A 309 -3.79 -8.05 38.57
N ASP A 310 -4.60 -8.21 39.63
CA ASP A 310 -4.15 -8.73 40.91
C ASP A 310 -4.25 -10.28 41.03
N LYS A 311 -4.70 -10.96 39.95
CA LYS A 311 -4.95 -12.41 39.88
C LYS A 311 -4.34 -13.06 38.64
N ILE A 312 -3.36 -12.44 38.03
CA ILE A 312 -2.76 -12.92 36.76
C ILE A 312 -2.21 -14.35 36.94
N ASP A 313 -1.62 -14.66 38.09
CA ASP A 313 -1.07 -15.98 38.41
C ASP A 313 -2.16 -17.06 38.60
N GLU A 314 -3.42 -16.68 38.77
CA GLU A 314 -4.55 -17.59 38.90
C GLU A 314 -5.17 -17.99 37.55
N ILE A 315 -4.78 -17.35 36.44
CA ILE A 315 -5.31 -17.61 35.10
C ILE A 315 -4.85 -18.99 34.62
N LYS A 316 -5.80 -19.86 34.34
CA LYS A 316 -5.53 -21.23 33.84
C LYS A 316 -5.52 -21.31 32.32
N SER A 317 -6.35 -20.54 31.66
CA SER A 317 -6.46 -20.52 30.19
C SER A 317 -7.11 -19.22 29.74
N VAL A 318 -6.80 -18.81 28.51
CA VAL A 318 -7.45 -17.71 27.80
C VAL A 318 -8.04 -18.27 26.50
N GLU A 319 -9.33 -18.10 26.32
CA GLU A 319 -10.05 -18.49 25.10
C GLU A 319 -10.45 -17.23 24.34
N ILE A 320 -10.10 -17.16 23.05
CA ILE A 320 -10.41 -16.05 22.18
C ILE A 320 -11.35 -16.50 21.07
N THR A 321 -12.59 -16.01 21.10
CA THR A 321 -13.54 -16.22 20.02
C THR A 321 -13.52 -14.99 19.12
N THR A 322 -13.20 -15.18 17.85
CA THR A 322 -13.05 -14.12 16.85
C THR A 322 -13.50 -14.57 15.47
N HIS A 323 -13.41 -13.69 14.47
CA HIS A 323 -13.81 -14.00 13.10
C HIS A 323 -12.74 -14.85 12.36
N GLU A 324 -13.18 -15.55 11.31
CA GLU A 324 -12.34 -16.51 10.55
C GLU A 324 -11.06 -15.86 10.01
N SER A 325 -11.16 -14.64 9.48
CA SER A 325 -9.99 -13.95 8.92
C SER A 325 -8.90 -13.67 9.97
N ALA A 326 -9.25 -13.36 11.22
CA ALA A 326 -8.27 -13.22 12.29
C ALA A 326 -7.53 -14.53 12.53
N ILE A 327 -8.26 -15.66 12.59
CA ILE A 327 -7.65 -16.99 12.77
C ILE A 327 -6.69 -17.30 11.62
N ARG A 328 -7.12 -17.07 10.38
CA ARG A 328 -6.31 -17.37 9.19
C ARG A 328 -5.07 -16.49 9.06
N ILE A 329 -5.13 -15.22 9.51
CA ILE A 329 -4.07 -14.23 9.25
C ILE A 329 -3.11 -14.11 10.41
N ILE A 330 -3.62 -14.00 11.65
CA ILE A 330 -2.84 -13.61 12.82
C ILE A 330 -2.84 -14.65 13.95
N SER A 331 -3.49 -15.81 13.81
CA SER A 331 -3.37 -16.89 14.81
C SER A 331 -2.11 -17.71 14.55
N LYS A 332 -1.21 -17.76 15.53
CA LYS A 332 0.05 -18.52 15.47
C LYS A 332 0.35 -19.18 16.80
N VAL A 333 1.09 -20.28 16.72
CA VAL A 333 1.68 -20.99 17.88
C VAL A 333 3.17 -21.19 17.63
N GLY A 334 3.95 -21.28 18.71
CA GLY A 334 5.39 -21.49 18.68
C GLY A 334 6.19 -20.22 18.92
N GLU A 335 7.48 -20.25 18.65
CA GLU A 335 8.40 -19.14 18.91
C GLU A 335 8.16 -17.97 17.96
N LEU A 336 8.23 -16.76 18.48
CA LEU A 336 8.10 -15.51 17.72
C LEU A 336 9.49 -14.88 17.56
N ASN A 337 10.10 -15.11 16.41
CA ASN A 337 11.51 -14.84 16.18
C ASN A 337 11.86 -13.37 15.88
N ASN A 338 10.87 -12.55 15.52
CA ASN A 338 11.10 -11.17 15.12
C ASN A 338 9.86 -10.30 15.34
N PRO A 339 9.97 -8.94 15.26
CA PRO A 339 8.82 -8.05 15.43
C PRO A 339 7.65 -8.34 14.48
N ALA A 340 7.92 -8.77 13.24
CA ALA A 340 6.86 -9.09 12.28
C ALA A 340 6.08 -10.37 12.64
N ASP A 341 6.67 -11.28 13.41
CA ASP A 341 5.96 -12.42 14.00
C ASP A 341 5.04 -11.96 15.13
N ARG A 342 5.53 -11.07 15.98
CA ARG A 342 4.81 -10.61 17.19
C ARG A 342 3.62 -9.74 16.83
N ASP A 343 3.76 -8.78 15.92
CA ASP A 343 2.69 -7.87 15.54
C ASP A 343 1.57 -8.54 14.69
N HIS A 344 1.83 -9.76 14.20
CA HIS A 344 0.86 -10.61 13.52
C HIS A 344 0.57 -11.91 14.30
N CYS A 345 0.57 -11.84 15.64
CA CYS A 345 0.20 -12.94 16.51
C CYS A 345 -0.89 -12.49 17.50
N LEU A 346 -2.13 -12.91 17.24
CA LEU A 346 -3.28 -12.57 18.09
C LEU A 346 -3.05 -12.93 19.56
N GLN A 347 -2.54 -14.13 19.79
CA GLN A 347 -2.27 -14.64 21.14
C GLN A 347 -1.24 -13.77 21.87
N TYR A 348 -0.19 -13.35 21.17
CA TYR A 348 0.84 -12.48 21.72
C TYR A 348 0.29 -11.10 22.07
N MET A 349 -0.43 -10.46 21.15
CA MET A 349 -1.01 -9.13 21.37
C MET A 349 -1.99 -9.12 22.54
N VAL A 350 -2.87 -10.12 22.63
CA VAL A 350 -3.80 -10.24 23.76
C VAL A 350 -3.07 -10.53 25.06
N CYS A 351 -2.07 -11.43 25.06
CA CYS A 351 -1.30 -11.77 26.26
C CYS A 351 -0.57 -10.55 26.83
N LEU A 352 0.10 -9.76 26.00
CA LEU A 352 0.78 -8.53 26.47
C LEU A 352 -0.18 -7.56 27.13
N LEU A 353 -1.38 -7.39 26.62
CA LEU A 353 -2.28 -6.34 27.06
C LEU A 353 -3.08 -6.68 28.32
N TYR A 354 -3.29 -7.97 28.61
CA TYR A 354 -3.84 -8.32 29.93
C TYR A 354 -2.76 -8.47 31.01
N THR A 355 -1.47 -8.61 30.62
CA THR A 355 -0.36 -8.69 31.59
C THR A 355 0.34 -7.35 31.83
N SER A 356 0.32 -6.43 30.84
CA SER A 356 0.95 -5.12 30.92
C SER A 356 0.01 -4.04 30.35
N PRO A 357 -0.40 -3.05 31.15
CA PRO A 357 -1.49 -2.13 30.82
C PRO A 357 -1.10 -1.04 29.79
N SER A 358 0.15 -1.00 29.32
CA SER A 358 0.58 0.02 28.37
C SER A 358 0.59 -0.50 26.93
N PRO A 359 -0.21 0.09 26.03
CA PRO A 359 -0.12 -0.20 24.59
C PRO A 359 1.28 0.06 24.00
N ARG A 360 2.14 0.81 24.72
CA ARG A 360 3.51 1.13 24.30
C ARG A 360 4.50 0.00 24.53
N ASP A 361 4.21 -0.92 25.46
CA ASP A 361 5.13 -1.99 25.84
C ASP A 361 5.15 -3.16 24.85
N GLY A 362 4.18 -3.22 23.92
CA GLY A 362 4.10 -4.23 22.86
C GLY A 362 5.10 -4.07 21.70
N HIS A 363 5.91 -3.01 21.71
CA HIS A 363 6.80 -2.67 20.58
C HIS A 363 8.30 -2.60 20.95
N GLN A 364 8.69 -3.12 22.10
CA GLN A 364 10.12 -3.25 22.46
C GLN A 364 10.76 -4.50 21.86
#